data_2480d0d482579098992b073f1198a568
#
_entry.id   2480d0d482579098992b073f1198a568
#
_cell.length_a   1.000
_cell.length_b   1.000
_cell.length_c   1.000
_cell.angle_alpha   90.00
_cell.angle_beta   90.00
_cell.angle_gamma   90.00
#
_symmetry.space_group_name_H-M   'P 1'
#
loop_
_entity.id
_entity.type
_entity.pdbx_description
1 polymer ?
#
loop_
_entity_poly.entity_id
_entity_poly.type
_entity_poly.pdbx_seq_one_letter_code
_entity_poly.pdbx_strand_id
1 'polypeptide(L)'
;TRKLYDSEHAQVIHITLEPGESLKRHITPVDVFFYVLEGTGVVEIGEEKQTVGPDTLIDSPKDIIHCWYNESHAPLRFLVVKVPRPSSTTRLL
;
A
#
# COMPACT_ATOMS: atom_id res chain seq x y z
N THR A 1 -1.50 -5.97 -9.80
CA THR A 1 -1.26 -6.50 -8.44
C THR A 1 -0.93 -7.97 -8.50
N ARG A 2 -0.14 -8.44 -7.57
CA ARG A 2 0.27 -9.83 -7.52
C ARG A 2 0.44 -10.28 -6.07
N LYS A 3 -0.30 -11.31 -5.68
CA LYS A 3 -0.19 -11.87 -4.34
C LYS A 3 1.08 -12.73 -4.28
N LEU A 4 2.00 -12.40 -3.38
CA LEU A 4 3.27 -13.11 -3.22
C LEU A 4 3.23 -14.13 -2.10
N TYR A 5 2.43 -13.88 -1.07
CA TYR A 5 2.37 -14.73 0.12
C TYR A 5 0.97 -14.63 0.73
N ASP A 6 0.42 -15.74 1.19
CA ASP A 6 -0.90 -15.76 1.79
C ASP A 6 -0.96 -16.88 2.83
N SER A 7 -1.07 -16.49 4.11
CA SER A 7 -1.29 -17.41 5.21
C SER A 7 -2.23 -16.75 6.21
N GLU A 8 -2.65 -17.48 7.23
CA GLU A 8 -3.51 -16.90 8.27
C GLU A 8 -2.80 -15.80 9.06
N HIS A 9 -1.48 -15.78 9.05
CA HIS A 9 -0.69 -14.83 9.84
C HIS A 9 -0.31 -13.56 9.08
N ALA A 10 -0.28 -13.62 7.75
CA ALA A 10 0.10 -12.47 6.94
C ALA A 10 -0.28 -12.67 5.48
N GLN A 11 -0.44 -11.55 4.78
CA GLN A 11 -0.66 -11.53 3.36
C GLN A 11 0.26 -10.48 2.75
N VAL A 12 1.00 -10.85 1.70
CA VAL A 12 1.92 -9.93 1.01
C VAL A 12 1.48 -9.79 -0.44
N ILE A 13 1.25 -8.57 -0.85
CA ILE A 13 0.81 -8.22 -2.20
C ILE A 13 1.83 -7.27 -2.81
N HIS A 14 2.25 -7.56 -4.04
CA HIS A 14 3.11 -6.67 -4.82
C HIS A 14 2.24 -5.80 -5.72
N ILE A 15 2.45 -4.50 -5.68
CA ILE A 15 1.73 -3.54 -6.50
C ILE A 15 2.72 -2.77 -7.37
N THR A 16 2.37 -2.62 -8.65
CA THR A 16 3.05 -1.72 -9.57
C THR A 16 2.06 -0.65 -10.01
N LEU A 17 2.46 0.61 -9.86
CA LEU A 17 1.71 1.74 -10.39
C LEU A 17 2.56 2.40 -11.47
N GLU A 18 2.03 2.45 -12.70
CA GLU A 18 2.68 3.17 -13.77
C GLU A 18 2.49 4.68 -13.56
N PRO A 19 3.27 5.54 -14.25
CA PRO A 19 3.08 6.99 -14.12
C PRO A 19 1.63 7.39 -14.33
N GLY A 20 1.09 8.18 -13.40
CA GLY A 20 -0.30 8.65 -13.43
C GLY A 20 -1.31 7.71 -12.80
N GLU A 21 -0.91 6.48 -12.47
CA GLU A 21 -1.82 5.55 -11.82
C GLU A 21 -1.88 5.78 -10.31
N SER A 22 -2.95 5.31 -9.70
CA SER A 22 -3.16 5.43 -8.25
C SER A 22 -3.80 4.17 -7.68
N LEU A 23 -3.55 3.94 -6.41
CA LEU A 23 -4.30 2.97 -5.60
C LEU A 23 -5.33 3.79 -4.83
N LYS A 24 -6.60 3.60 -5.16
CA LYS A 24 -7.69 4.44 -4.65
C LYS A 24 -7.82 4.38 -3.14
N ARG A 25 -8.37 5.45 -2.57
CA ARG A 25 -8.64 5.53 -1.14
C ARG A 25 -9.48 4.36 -0.68
N HIS A 26 -9.01 3.68 0.37
CA HIS A 26 -9.68 2.51 0.90
C HIS A 26 -9.30 2.29 2.36
N ILE A 27 -10.05 1.42 3.03
CA ILE A 27 -9.81 1.03 4.42
C ILE A 27 -9.56 -0.47 4.46
N THR A 28 -8.48 -0.87 5.11
CA THR A 28 -8.17 -2.28 5.34
C THR A 28 -8.45 -2.60 6.81
N PRO A 29 -9.18 -3.69 7.10
CA PRO A 29 -9.61 -4.00 8.48
C PRO A 29 -8.56 -4.69 9.34
N VAL A 30 -7.29 -4.60 8.97
CA VAL A 30 -6.13 -5.09 9.73
C VAL A 30 -4.99 -4.11 9.58
N ASP A 31 -3.97 -4.25 10.42
CA ASP A 31 -2.77 -3.44 10.30
C ASP A 31 -2.08 -3.74 8.97
N VAL A 32 -1.57 -2.70 8.35
CA VAL A 32 -0.86 -2.78 7.06
C VAL A 32 0.44 -2.03 7.19
N PHE A 33 1.50 -2.55 6.57
CA PHE A 33 2.63 -1.70 6.27
C PHE A 33 2.97 -1.83 4.80
N PHE A 34 3.52 -0.77 4.26
CA PHE A 34 3.98 -0.72 2.88
C PHE A 34 5.51 -0.67 2.86
N TYR A 35 6.11 -1.27 1.86
CA TYR A 35 7.54 -1.20 1.67
C TYR A 35 7.85 -0.91 0.21
N VAL A 36 8.50 0.23 -0.04
CA VAL A 36 8.81 0.66 -1.41
C VAL A 36 10.02 -0.08 -1.95
N LEU A 37 9.86 -0.72 -3.10
CA LEU A 37 10.92 -1.45 -3.77
C LEU A 37 11.63 -0.62 -4.83
N GLU A 38 10.88 0.20 -5.56
CA GLU A 38 11.39 0.91 -6.71
C GLU A 38 10.53 2.15 -6.99
N GLY A 39 11.17 3.23 -7.39
CA GLY A 39 10.45 4.44 -7.80
C GLY A 39 10.14 5.37 -6.64
N THR A 40 9.39 6.42 -6.95
CA THR A 40 8.97 7.43 -6.00
C THR A 40 7.46 7.50 -6.00
N GLY A 41 6.86 7.45 -4.83
CA GLY A 41 5.41 7.49 -4.69
C GLY A 41 4.95 8.52 -3.69
N VAL A 42 3.67 8.89 -3.79
CA VAL A 42 3.00 9.73 -2.81
C VAL A 42 2.01 8.83 -2.07
N VAL A 43 2.16 8.73 -0.76
CA VAL A 43 1.27 7.93 0.08
C VAL A 43 0.50 8.83 1.04
N GLU A 44 -0.79 8.56 1.19
CA GLU A 44 -1.64 9.21 2.19
C GLU A 44 -2.06 8.19 3.22
N ILE A 45 -1.84 8.49 4.50
CA ILE A 45 -2.30 7.69 5.63
C ILE A 45 -3.13 8.63 6.52
N GLY A 46 -4.45 8.41 6.55
CA GLY A 46 -5.34 9.35 7.22
C GLY A 46 -5.26 10.70 6.55
N GLU A 47 -4.84 11.71 7.30
CA GLU A 47 -4.68 13.07 6.78
C GLU A 47 -3.23 13.42 6.44
N GLU A 48 -2.30 12.49 6.66
CA GLU A 48 -0.89 12.72 6.37
C GLU A 48 -0.54 12.27 4.97
N LYS A 49 0.24 13.09 4.28
CA LYS A 49 0.66 12.84 2.91
C LYS A 49 2.18 12.99 2.82
N GLN A 50 2.84 11.99 2.26
CA GLN A 50 4.31 11.99 2.15
C GLN A 50 4.75 11.50 0.78
N THR A 51 5.87 12.04 0.31
CA THR A 51 6.59 11.51 -0.85
C THR A 51 7.67 10.58 -0.33
N VAL A 52 7.69 9.35 -0.84
CA VAL A 52 8.61 8.31 -0.36
C VAL A 52 9.32 7.63 -1.53
N GLY A 53 10.52 7.13 -1.24
CA GLY A 53 11.36 6.45 -2.23
C GLY A 53 11.70 5.03 -1.83
N PRO A 54 12.65 4.38 -2.55
CA PRO A 54 13.01 2.99 -2.30
C PRO A 54 13.49 2.73 -0.88
N ASP A 55 13.23 1.52 -0.40
CA ASP A 55 13.64 1.05 0.92
C ASP A 55 13.02 1.84 2.07
N THR A 56 11.84 2.42 1.85
CA THR A 56 11.07 3.10 2.88
C THR A 56 9.91 2.22 3.31
N LEU A 57 9.77 2.07 4.62
CA LEU A 57 8.64 1.35 5.23
C LEU A 57 7.65 2.38 5.77
N ILE A 58 6.37 2.20 5.44
CA ILE A 58 5.30 3.10 5.86
C ILE A 58 4.27 2.28 6.64
N ASP A 59 4.04 2.64 7.89
CA ASP A 59 3.04 2.00 8.73
C ASP A 59 1.66 2.60 8.45
N SER A 60 0.66 1.75 8.34
CA SER A 60 -0.72 2.17 8.15
C SER A 60 -1.62 1.37 9.08
N PRO A 61 -1.98 1.91 10.23
CA PRO A 61 -2.79 1.19 11.21
C PRO A 61 -4.15 0.76 10.66
N LYS A 62 -4.67 -0.29 11.28
CA LYS A 62 -6.00 -0.83 11.02
C LYS A 62 -7.05 0.28 10.97
N ASP A 63 -7.95 0.17 10.00
CA ASP A 63 -9.14 1.04 9.84
C ASP A 63 -8.82 2.51 9.52
N ILE A 64 -7.60 2.83 9.15
CA ILE A 64 -7.22 4.17 8.69
C ILE A 64 -7.27 4.21 7.16
N ILE A 65 -7.87 5.27 6.60
CA ILE A 65 -7.93 5.47 5.16
C ILE A 65 -6.51 5.63 4.61
N HIS A 66 -6.19 4.91 3.54
CA HIS A 66 -4.92 5.08 2.87
C HIS A 66 -5.07 5.00 1.35
N CYS A 67 -4.12 5.58 0.64
CA CYS A 67 -4.06 5.52 -0.81
C CYS A 67 -2.65 5.87 -1.30
N TRP A 68 -2.41 5.60 -2.57
CA TRP A 68 -1.12 5.85 -3.21
C TRP A 68 -1.32 6.51 -4.56
N TYR A 69 -0.35 7.37 -4.93
CA TYR A 69 -0.31 8.00 -6.25
C TYR A 69 1.09 7.88 -6.83
N ASN A 70 1.19 7.57 -8.10
CA ASN A 70 2.46 7.70 -8.81
C ASN A 70 2.42 8.97 -9.67
N GLU A 71 2.97 10.04 -9.13
CA GLU A 71 3.05 11.35 -9.81
C GLU A 71 4.41 11.53 -10.51
N SER A 72 5.22 10.48 -10.55
CA SER A 72 6.53 10.50 -11.20
C SER A 72 6.43 10.06 -12.65
N HIS A 73 7.58 10.02 -13.34
CA HIS A 73 7.67 9.60 -14.73
C HIS A 73 8.20 8.18 -14.90
N ALA A 74 8.29 7.42 -13.80
CA ALA A 74 8.81 6.04 -13.80
C ALA A 74 7.89 5.13 -13.00
N PRO A 75 7.97 3.81 -13.19
CA PRO A 75 7.16 2.86 -12.42
C PRO A 75 7.45 2.95 -10.92
N LEU A 76 6.41 2.78 -10.13
CA LEU A 76 6.48 2.68 -8.67
C LEU A 76 6.10 1.25 -8.30
N ARG A 77 6.96 0.57 -7.54
CA ARG A 77 6.70 -0.78 -7.05
C ARG A 77 6.81 -0.82 -5.54
N PHE A 78 5.81 -1.39 -4.90
CA PHE A 78 5.82 -1.53 -3.45
C PHE A 78 5.09 -2.78 -3.00
N LEU A 79 5.39 -3.22 -1.78
CA LEU A 79 4.71 -4.32 -1.13
C LEU A 79 3.64 -3.77 -0.20
N VAL A 80 2.52 -4.48 -0.13
CA VAL A 80 1.48 -4.28 0.87
C VAL A 80 1.50 -5.52 1.75
N VAL A 81 1.77 -5.33 3.03
CA VAL A 81 1.82 -6.43 4.00
C VAL A 81 0.70 -6.26 5.00
N LYS A 82 -0.23 -7.19 5.01
CA LYS A 82 -1.39 -7.20 5.92
C LYS A 82 -1.14 -8.20 7.03
N VAL A 83 -1.25 -7.76 8.27
CA VAL A 83 -0.91 -8.56 9.45
C VAL A 83 -1.98 -8.35 10.52
N PRO A 84 -2.77 -9.39 10.80
CA PRO A 84 -2.86 -10.70 10.16
C PRO A 84 -3.56 -10.63 8.80
N ARG A 85 -3.71 -11.78 8.12
CA ARG A 85 -4.54 -11.83 6.92
C ARG A 85 -5.96 -11.38 7.27
N PRO A 86 -6.54 -10.45 6.49
CA PRO A 86 -7.88 -9.96 6.80
C PRO A 86 -8.93 -11.08 6.66
N SER A 87 -9.87 -11.12 7.62
CA SER A 87 -10.99 -12.03 7.59
C SER A 87 -12.23 -11.40 6.94
N SER A 88 -12.15 -10.09 6.64
CA SER A 88 -13.20 -9.36 5.96
C SER A 88 -12.59 -8.55 4.81
N THR A 89 -13.47 -8.10 3.91
CA THR A 89 -13.04 -7.41 2.69
C THR A 89 -12.55 -5.99 2.97
N THR A 90 -11.52 -5.58 2.25
CA THR A 90 -11.09 -4.18 2.19
C THR A 90 -12.21 -3.34 1.59
N ARG A 91 -12.47 -2.18 2.18
CA ARG A 91 -13.52 -1.28 1.70
C ARG A 91 -12.94 -0.16 0.85
N LEU A 92 -13.46 -0.03 -0.36
CA LEU A 92 -13.20 1.14 -1.20
C LEU A 92 -14.11 2.28 -0.77
N LEU A 93 -13.57 3.46 -0.81
CA LEU A 93 -14.29 4.68 -0.46
C LEU A 93 -14.73 5.47 -1.70
#